data_4a306c00435105bbcae5bdd6c4d6516a
#
_entry.id   4a306c00435105bbcae5bdd6c4d6516a
#
_cell.length_a   1.000
_cell.length_b   1.000
_cell.length_c   1.000
_cell.angle_alpha   90.00
_cell.angle_beta   90.00
_cell.angle_gamma   90.00
#
_symmetry.space_group_name_H-M   'P 1'
#
loop_
_entity.id
_entity.type
_entity.pdbx_description
1 polymer ?
#
loop_
_entity_poly.entity_id
_entity_poly.type
_entity_poly.pdbx_seq_one_letter_code
_entity_poly.pdbx_strand_id
1 'polypeptide(L)'
;AYAMRSSLVGSEMCIRDSIKRFMGCKFSESKEDANRSPYKVVKGDNDTSRVDIDGRLYTPQELSAMILQKMKKTAEDYLGSSVSEAVVTVPAYFNDAQRQATKEAGEISGLKVQRIINEPTAAALAYGLDKSGKDQKIAVYDLGGGTFDISILELGDGVFEVLSTNGDTRLGGDDFDDAIIQWMAFEYEEEEGVDLRKDPMACLLYTSDAAD
;
A
#
# COMPACT_ATOMS: atom_id res chain seq x y z
N ALA A 1 -20.82 3.68 9.59
CA ALA A 1 -20.37 2.31 9.39
C ALA A 1 -21.08 1.75 8.16
N TYR A 2 -20.45 1.87 6.99
CA TYR A 2 -20.92 1.18 5.79
C TYR A 2 -20.41 -0.26 5.87
N ALA A 3 -21.32 -1.18 6.21
CA ALA A 3 -21.10 -2.60 5.98
C ALA A 3 -21.12 -2.81 4.46
N MET A 4 -19.96 -2.95 3.84
CA MET A 4 -19.89 -3.44 2.47
C MET A 4 -20.37 -4.90 2.46
N ARG A 5 -21.21 -5.24 1.50
CA ARG A 5 -21.88 -6.55 1.45
C ARG A 5 -20.89 -7.68 1.15
N SER A 6 -21.18 -8.88 1.62
CA SER A 6 -20.35 -10.08 1.61
C SER A 6 -19.79 -10.55 0.23
N SER A 7 -20.24 -9.98 -0.88
CA SER A 7 -19.66 -10.24 -2.21
C SER A 7 -18.41 -9.40 -2.54
N LEU A 8 -18.02 -8.50 -1.65
CA LEU A 8 -16.93 -7.55 -1.82
C LEU A 8 -15.72 -7.84 -0.92
N VAL A 9 -15.78 -8.82 -0.03
CA VAL A 9 -14.73 -9.07 0.98
C VAL A 9 -13.36 -9.29 0.32
N GLY A 10 -13.28 -10.03 -0.76
CA GLY A 10 -12.04 -10.23 -1.51
C GLY A 10 -11.55 -8.97 -2.23
N SER A 11 -12.45 -8.21 -2.87
CA SER A 11 -12.07 -6.97 -3.57
C SER A 11 -11.71 -5.83 -2.63
N GLU A 12 -12.28 -5.76 -1.41
CA GLU A 12 -11.89 -4.79 -0.38
C GLU A 12 -10.46 -5.00 0.10
N MET A 13 -10.05 -6.24 0.33
CA MET A 13 -8.69 -6.58 0.73
C MET A 13 -7.71 -6.17 -0.37
N CYS A 14 -7.94 -6.59 -1.61
CA CYS A 14 -7.09 -6.24 -2.75
C CYS A 14 -7.01 -4.73 -2.99
N ILE A 15 -8.10 -3.97 -2.79
CA ILE A 15 -8.10 -2.51 -2.90
C ILE A 15 -7.18 -1.91 -1.83
N ARG A 16 -7.30 -2.36 -0.57
CA ARG A 16 -6.47 -1.83 0.52
C ARG A 16 -4.99 -2.06 0.29
N ASP A 17 -4.64 -3.22 -0.23
CA ASP A 17 -3.24 -3.62 -0.41
C ASP A 17 -2.58 -2.91 -1.59
N SER A 18 -3.34 -2.59 -2.65
CA SER A 18 -2.78 -2.07 -3.91
C SER A 18 -3.13 -0.61 -4.24
N ILE A 19 -4.05 0.05 -3.51
CA ILE A 19 -4.49 1.42 -3.82
C ILE A 19 -3.34 2.45 -3.78
N LYS A 20 -2.29 2.19 -3.00
CA LYS A 20 -1.09 3.01 -2.92
C LYS A 20 -0.44 3.25 -4.30
N ARG A 21 -0.53 2.28 -5.21
CA ARG A 21 0.02 2.36 -6.58
C ARG A 21 -0.62 3.44 -7.44
N PHE A 22 -1.88 3.82 -7.13
CA PHE A 22 -2.64 4.83 -7.87
C PHE A 22 -2.58 6.22 -7.22
N MET A 23 -1.95 6.34 -6.06
CA MET A 23 -1.91 7.57 -5.29
C MET A 23 -1.16 8.67 -6.03
N GLY A 24 -1.87 9.76 -6.39
CA GLY A 24 -1.29 10.91 -7.07
C GLY A 24 -0.81 10.66 -8.51
N CYS A 25 -1.14 9.50 -9.09
CA CYS A 25 -0.77 9.13 -10.46
C CYS A 25 -1.88 9.47 -11.45
N LYS A 26 -1.49 9.77 -12.71
CA LYS A 26 -2.43 9.85 -13.82
C LYS A 26 -2.84 8.43 -14.25
N PHE A 27 -4.07 8.30 -14.74
CA PHE A 27 -4.55 7.02 -15.27
C PHE A 27 -3.69 6.51 -16.42
N SER A 28 -3.21 7.43 -17.29
CA SER A 28 -2.30 7.07 -18.38
C SER A 28 -0.97 6.48 -17.93
N GLU A 29 -0.48 6.85 -16.74
CA GLU A 29 0.76 6.36 -16.13
C GLU A 29 0.58 5.02 -15.42
N SER A 30 -0.64 4.75 -14.93
CA SER A 30 -0.96 3.56 -14.13
C SER A 30 -1.79 2.51 -14.87
N LYS A 31 -1.84 2.54 -16.21
CA LYS A 31 -2.62 1.60 -17.02
C LYS A 31 -2.28 0.14 -16.78
N GLU A 32 -1.00 -0.17 -16.65
CA GLU A 32 -0.57 -1.55 -16.42
C GLU A 32 -1.04 -2.06 -15.05
N ASP A 33 -0.95 -1.21 -14.02
CA ASP A 33 -1.45 -1.54 -12.69
C ASP A 33 -2.97 -1.67 -12.69
N ALA A 34 -3.67 -0.82 -13.44
CA ALA A 34 -5.11 -0.89 -13.62
C ALA A 34 -5.55 -2.21 -14.28
N ASN A 35 -4.81 -2.68 -15.28
CA ASN A 35 -5.12 -3.94 -15.97
C ASN A 35 -4.84 -5.20 -15.13
N ARG A 36 -3.92 -5.10 -14.16
CA ARG A 36 -3.56 -6.20 -13.26
C ARG A 36 -4.40 -6.21 -11.99
N SER A 37 -5.06 -5.09 -11.67
CA SER A 37 -5.87 -4.98 -10.47
C SER A 37 -7.08 -5.92 -10.54
N PRO A 38 -7.38 -6.68 -9.48
CA PRO A 38 -8.55 -7.56 -9.43
C PRO A 38 -9.88 -6.79 -9.30
N TYR A 39 -9.82 -5.47 -9.24
CA TYR A 39 -10.94 -4.56 -9.20
C TYR A 39 -10.89 -3.57 -10.37
N LYS A 40 -12.05 -2.99 -10.69
CA LYS A 40 -12.19 -2.14 -11.86
C LYS A 40 -11.64 -0.74 -11.62
N VAL A 41 -10.54 -0.40 -12.28
CA VAL A 41 -9.96 0.94 -12.31
C VAL A 41 -10.31 1.61 -13.63
N VAL A 42 -10.83 2.82 -13.56
CA VAL A 42 -11.29 3.58 -14.73
C VAL A 42 -10.67 4.97 -14.75
N LYS A 43 -10.67 5.58 -15.93
CA LYS A 43 -10.25 6.95 -16.11
C LYS A 43 -11.34 7.91 -15.61
N GLY A 44 -10.96 8.81 -14.72
CA GLY A 44 -11.78 9.94 -14.27
C GLY A 44 -11.42 11.25 -14.97
N ASP A 45 -11.98 12.34 -14.47
CA ASP A 45 -11.69 13.69 -14.96
C ASP A 45 -10.21 14.03 -14.79
N ASN A 46 -9.67 14.86 -15.70
CA ASN A 46 -8.27 15.31 -15.70
C ASN A 46 -7.25 14.16 -15.69
N ASP A 47 -7.59 13.04 -16.36
CA ASP A 47 -6.75 11.83 -16.42
C ASP A 47 -6.43 11.20 -15.06
N THR A 48 -7.29 11.37 -14.06
CA THR A 48 -7.12 10.77 -12.75
C THR A 48 -7.59 9.31 -12.75
N SER A 49 -6.98 8.47 -11.89
CA SER A 49 -7.47 7.11 -11.66
C SER A 49 -8.68 7.13 -10.73
N ARG A 50 -9.68 6.30 -11.02
CA ARG A 50 -10.86 6.06 -10.19
C ARG A 50 -11.10 4.58 -10.04
N VAL A 51 -11.52 4.15 -8.87
CA VAL A 51 -11.96 2.77 -8.62
C VAL A 51 -13.48 2.74 -8.65
N ASP A 52 -14.03 1.86 -9.49
CA ASP A 52 -15.47 1.64 -9.61
C ASP A 52 -15.91 0.53 -8.65
N ILE A 53 -16.65 0.90 -7.62
CA ILE A 53 -17.23 -0.02 -6.65
C ILE A 53 -18.75 0.13 -6.72
N ASP A 54 -19.43 -0.87 -7.23
CA ASP A 54 -20.91 -0.89 -7.40
C ASP A 54 -21.47 0.34 -8.15
N GLY A 55 -20.73 0.84 -9.16
CA GLY A 55 -21.12 1.99 -9.97
C GLY A 55 -20.81 3.34 -9.34
N ARG A 56 -20.21 3.37 -8.15
CA ARG A 56 -19.66 4.58 -7.54
C ARG A 56 -18.17 4.67 -7.77
N LEU A 57 -17.73 5.83 -8.25
CA LEU A 57 -16.33 6.11 -8.51
C LEU A 57 -15.66 6.74 -7.30
N TYR A 58 -14.62 6.08 -6.80
CA TYR A 58 -13.81 6.55 -5.68
C TYR A 58 -12.44 7.03 -6.16
N THR A 59 -11.92 8.05 -5.52
CA THR A 59 -10.52 8.46 -5.70
C THR A 59 -9.59 7.55 -4.90
N PRO A 60 -8.32 7.40 -5.30
CA PRO A 60 -7.31 6.75 -4.45
C PRO A 60 -7.20 7.39 -3.07
N GLN A 61 -7.34 8.72 -2.98
CA GLN A 61 -7.33 9.45 -1.71
C GLN A 61 -8.49 9.05 -0.80
N GLU A 62 -9.72 8.93 -1.33
CA GLU A 62 -10.88 8.49 -0.53
C GLU A 62 -10.69 7.07 0.01
N LEU A 63 -10.18 6.15 -0.81
CA LEU A 63 -9.94 4.76 -0.39
C LEU A 63 -8.79 4.68 0.63
N SER A 64 -7.70 5.40 0.41
CA SER A 64 -6.61 5.50 1.38
C SER A 64 -7.05 6.16 2.69
N ALA A 65 -7.98 7.14 2.63
CA ALA A 65 -8.54 7.73 3.83
C ALA A 65 -9.32 6.73 4.68
N MET A 66 -10.01 5.76 4.07
CA MET A 66 -10.69 4.68 4.80
C MET A 66 -9.70 3.81 5.57
N ILE A 67 -8.52 3.53 4.98
CA ILE A 67 -7.43 2.81 5.65
C ILE A 67 -6.92 3.64 6.84
N LEU A 68 -6.65 4.92 6.63
CA LEU A 68 -6.18 5.81 7.69
C LEU A 68 -7.21 5.99 8.81
N GLN A 69 -8.51 6.00 8.49
CA GLN A 69 -9.59 5.98 9.50
C GLN A 69 -9.56 4.72 10.34
N LYS A 70 -9.29 3.56 9.72
CA LYS A 70 -9.14 2.29 10.46
C LYS A 70 -7.92 2.34 11.38
N MET A 71 -6.78 2.85 10.90
CA MET A 71 -5.59 3.02 11.72
C MET A 71 -5.82 4.00 12.87
N LYS A 72 -6.47 5.14 12.61
CA LYS A 72 -6.89 6.10 13.63
C LYS A 72 -7.74 5.42 14.70
N LYS A 73 -8.77 4.69 14.29
CA LYS A 73 -9.64 3.98 15.24
C LYS A 73 -8.86 2.96 16.07
N THR A 74 -7.98 2.19 15.46
CA THR A 74 -7.13 1.23 16.17
C THR A 74 -6.24 1.92 17.22
N ALA A 75 -5.66 3.07 16.86
CA ALA A 75 -4.86 3.88 17.79
C ALA A 75 -5.72 4.44 18.94
N GLU A 76 -6.91 4.95 18.65
CA GLU A 76 -7.86 5.45 19.65
C GLU A 76 -8.33 4.35 20.62
N ASP A 77 -8.62 3.16 20.08
CA ASP A 77 -9.00 1.99 20.89
C ASP A 77 -7.86 1.54 21.82
N TYR A 78 -6.60 1.61 21.35
CA TYR A 78 -5.42 1.27 22.15
C TYR A 78 -5.09 2.31 23.22
N LEU A 79 -5.15 3.61 22.85
CA LEU A 79 -4.79 4.72 23.73
C LEU A 79 -5.91 5.11 24.70
N GLY A 80 -7.15 4.72 24.46
CA GLY A 80 -8.33 5.14 25.22
C GLY A 80 -8.66 6.63 25.08
N SER A 81 -8.14 7.30 24.06
CA SER A 81 -8.32 8.74 23.83
C SER A 81 -8.36 9.05 22.33
N SER A 82 -8.95 10.21 21.98
CA SER A 82 -9.06 10.63 20.58
C SER A 82 -7.70 10.97 19.97
N VAL A 83 -7.51 10.58 18.70
CA VAL A 83 -6.31 10.89 17.91
C VAL A 83 -6.71 11.89 16.83
N SER A 84 -6.14 13.09 16.86
CA SER A 84 -6.44 14.17 15.93
C SER A 84 -5.30 14.52 14.98
N GLU A 85 -4.08 14.13 15.30
CA GLU A 85 -2.87 14.47 14.55
C GLU A 85 -2.07 13.22 14.18
N ALA A 86 -1.37 13.25 13.04
CA ALA A 86 -0.51 12.16 12.60
C ALA A 86 0.70 12.66 11.82
N VAL A 87 1.76 11.87 11.88
CA VAL A 87 2.85 11.89 10.89
C VAL A 87 2.61 10.71 9.97
N VAL A 88 2.59 10.94 8.66
CA VAL A 88 2.33 9.90 7.65
C VAL A 88 3.60 9.65 6.86
N THR A 89 3.90 8.39 6.61
CA THR A 89 5.08 7.99 5.85
C THR A 89 4.74 7.71 4.39
N VAL A 90 5.71 7.97 3.52
CA VAL A 90 5.64 7.67 2.08
C VAL A 90 6.97 7.10 1.61
N PRO A 91 6.99 6.31 0.52
CA PRO A 91 8.24 5.91 -0.11
C PRO A 91 9.13 7.11 -0.45
N ALA A 92 10.44 6.93 -0.37
CA ALA A 92 11.39 8.01 -0.63
C ALA A 92 11.31 8.54 -2.08
N TYR A 93 10.91 7.70 -3.03
CA TYR A 93 10.75 8.05 -4.44
C TYR A 93 9.42 8.76 -4.79
N PHE A 94 8.47 8.87 -3.83
CA PHE A 94 7.22 9.59 -4.10
C PHE A 94 7.49 11.02 -4.49
N ASN A 95 6.91 11.45 -5.61
CA ASN A 95 6.94 12.83 -6.06
C ASN A 95 5.97 13.73 -5.26
N ASP A 96 6.01 15.02 -5.52
CA ASP A 96 5.19 16.01 -4.79
C ASP A 96 3.69 15.76 -4.93
N ALA A 97 3.22 15.33 -6.12
CA ALA A 97 1.80 15.02 -6.35
C ALA A 97 1.34 13.83 -5.51
N GLN A 98 2.16 12.78 -5.40
CA GLN A 98 1.89 11.61 -4.59
C GLN A 98 1.92 11.94 -3.08
N ARG A 99 2.86 12.77 -2.65
CA ARG A 99 2.94 13.27 -1.26
C ARG A 99 1.72 14.12 -0.90
N GLN A 100 1.32 15.01 -1.80
CA GLN A 100 0.14 15.84 -1.62
C GLN A 100 -1.14 14.99 -1.55
N ALA A 101 -1.31 14.02 -2.44
CA ALA A 101 -2.44 13.10 -2.43
C ALA A 101 -2.51 12.28 -1.12
N THR A 102 -1.35 11.88 -0.59
CA THR A 102 -1.27 11.17 0.70
C THR A 102 -1.68 12.08 1.85
N LYS A 103 -1.26 13.34 1.82
CA LYS A 103 -1.68 14.35 2.81
C LYS A 103 -3.19 14.56 2.77
N GLU A 104 -3.76 14.72 1.58
CA GLU A 104 -5.21 14.84 1.36
C GLU A 104 -5.99 13.64 1.91
N ALA A 105 -5.49 12.42 1.70
CA ALA A 105 -6.08 11.21 2.27
C ALA A 105 -6.09 11.27 3.82
N GLY A 106 -5.03 11.77 4.43
CA GLY A 106 -4.97 12.01 5.87
C GLY A 106 -6.03 13.02 6.35
N GLU A 107 -6.17 14.13 5.64
CA GLU A 107 -7.16 15.16 5.95
C GLU A 107 -8.61 14.65 5.78
N ILE A 108 -8.90 13.91 4.70
CA ILE A 108 -10.19 13.24 4.47
C ILE A 108 -10.50 12.25 5.61
N SER A 109 -9.49 11.59 6.16
CA SER A 109 -9.66 10.66 7.30
C SER A 109 -9.97 11.35 8.62
N GLY A 110 -9.94 12.68 8.67
CA GLY A 110 -10.13 13.49 9.86
C GLY A 110 -8.88 13.57 10.75
N LEU A 111 -7.69 13.42 10.16
CA LEU A 111 -6.41 13.62 10.80
C LEU A 111 -5.78 14.93 10.33
N LYS A 112 -5.19 15.69 11.26
CA LYS A 112 -4.29 16.78 10.90
C LYS A 112 -2.92 16.18 10.63
N VAL A 113 -2.51 16.13 9.35
CA VAL A 113 -1.20 15.63 8.97
C VAL A 113 -0.14 16.67 9.29
N GLN A 114 0.64 16.42 10.32
CA GLN A 114 1.70 17.32 10.78
C GLN A 114 2.91 17.33 9.84
N ARG A 115 3.28 16.15 9.34
CA ARG A 115 4.38 15.95 8.39
C ARG A 115 4.15 14.74 7.52
N ILE A 116 4.72 14.80 6.32
CA ILE A 116 4.98 13.63 5.46
C ILE A 116 6.48 13.37 5.54
N ILE A 117 6.89 12.17 5.91
CA ILE A 117 8.31 11.76 6.00
C ILE A 117 8.56 10.52 5.14
N ASN A 118 9.81 10.27 4.78
CA ASN A 118 10.17 9.08 4.02
C ASN A 118 10.12 7.82 4.89
N GLU A 119 9.58 6.73 4.36
CA GLU A 119 9.49 5.43 5.04
C GLU A 119 10.86 4.96 5.57
N PRO A 120 11.97 4.99 4.79
CA PRO A 120 13.27 4.58 5.30
C PRO A 120 13.80 5.49 6.43
N THR A 121 13.46 6.78 6.40
CA THR A 121 13.81 7.70 7.50
C THR A 121 13.04 7.35 8.77
N ALA A 122 11.74 7.03 8.64
CA ALA A 122 10.93 6.61 9.78
C ALA A 122 11.43 5.29 10.38
N ALA A 123 11.82 4.32 9.54
CA ALA A 123 12.39 3.06 9.97
C ALA A 123 13.71 3.27 10.75
N ALA A 124 14.59 4.12 10.24
CA ALA A 124 15.84 4.47 10.91
C ALA A 124 15.62 5.15 12.28
N LEU A 125 14.65 6.07 12.36
CA LEU A 125 14.24 6.72 13.60
C LEU A 125 13.66 5.72 14.60
N ALA A 126 12.77 4.83 14.15
CA ALA A 126 12.18 3.81 15.00
C ALA A 126 13.22 2.83 15.58
N TYR A 127 14.27 2.56 14.82
CA TYR A 127 15.40 1.75 15.28
C TYR A 127 16.32 2.51 16.25
N GLY A 128 16.13 3.81 16.43
CA GLY A 128 16.87 4.64 17.39
C GLY A 128 18.26 5.05 16.93
N LEU A 129 18.50 5.09 15.63
CA LEU A 129 19.80 5.44 15.06
C LEU A 129 20.17 6.93 15.30
N ASP A 130 19.17 7.80 15.44
CA ASP A 130 19.32 9.21 15.81
C ASP A 130 20.04 9.42 17.16
N LYS A 131 19.93 8.43 18.05
CA LYS A 131 20.51 8.48 19.41
C LYS A 131 21.97 8.01 19.45
N SER A 132 22.52 7.50 18.36
CA SER A 132 23.89 6.97 18.33
C SER A 132 24.96 8.06 18.42
N GLY A 133 24.65 9.30 18.05
CA GLY A 133 25.56 10.43 18.05
C GLY A 133 26.78 10.26 17.13
N LYS A 134 26.71 9.35 16.18
CA LYS A 134 27.78 9.04 15.24
C LYS A 134 27.30 9.25 13.82
N ASP A 135 28.15 9.84 13.00
CA ASP A 135 27.93 9.87 11.56
C ASP A 135 28.05 8.45 11.00
N GLN A 136 27.06 8.03 10.24
CA GLN A 136 27.05 6.69 9.67
C GLN A 136 26.21 6.63 8.39
N LYS A 137 26.59 5.71 7.51
CA LYS A 137 25.79 5.33 6.37
C LYS A 137 25.06 4.04 6.67
N ILE A 138 23.78 4.03 6.39
CA ILE A 138 22.90 2.90 6.67
C ILE A 138 22.17 2.49 5.40
N ALA A 139 21.90 1.21 5.26
CA ALA A 139 21.01 0.68 4.25
C ALA A 139 19.70 0.26 4.93
N VAL A 140 18.58 0.73 4.43
CA VAL A 140 17.25 0.29 4.82
C VAL A 140 16.73 -0.61 3.72
N TYR A 141 16.46 -1.87 4.06
CA TYR A 141 15.89 -2.88 3.18
C TYR A 141 14.44 -3.10 3.60
N ASP A 142 13.51 -2.72 2.76
CA ASP A 142 12.08 -2.81 3.03
C ASP A 142 11.42 -3.70 1.97
N LEU A 143 11.07 -4.93 2.34
CA LEU A 143 10.31 -5.86 1.52
C LEU A 143 8.91 -5.98 2.11
N GLY A 144 7.98 -5.24 1.53
CA GLY A 144 6.57 -5.25 1.91
C GLY A 144 5.73 -6.30 1.18
N GLY A 145 4.41 -6.21 1.33
CA GLY A 145 3.48 -7.09 0.62
C GLY A 145 3.46 -6.88 -0.88
N GLY A 146 3.56 -5.63 -1.35
CA GLY A 146 3.45 -5.30 -2.78
C GLY A 146 4.59 -4.49 -3.35
N THR A 147 5.58 -4.07 -2.55
CA THR A 147 6.74 -3.29 -2.98
C THR A 147 8.01 -3.74 -2.29
N PHE A 148 9.11 -3.66 -3.00
CA PHE A 148 10.46 -3.78 -2.47
C PHE A 148 11.19 -2.46 -2.62
N ASP A 149 11.72 -1.94 -1.52
CA ASP A 149 12.45 -0.69 -1.47
C ASP A 149 13.78 -0.89 -0.75
N ILE A 150 14.87 -0.38 -1.33
CA ILE A 150 16.16 -0.28 -0.69
C ILE A 150 16.64 1.17 -0.75
N SER A 151 17.03 1.72 0.39
CA SER A 151 17.48 3.10 0.51
C SER A 151 18.80 3.17 1.25
N ILE A 152 19.71 3.99 0.75
CA ILE A 152 20.94 4.34 1.45
C ILE A 152 20.76 5.72 2.06
N LEU A 153 20.90 5.80 3.36
CA LEU A 153 20.80 7.03 4.12
C LEU A 153 22.15 7.38 4.73
N GLU A 154 22.43 8.66 4.84
CA GLU A 154 23.49 9.22 5.67
C GLU A 154 22.88 9.88 6.90
N LEU A 155 23.42 9.55 8.05
CA LEU A 155 23.09 10.21 9.31
C LEU A 155 24.30 11.04 9.72
N GLY A 156 24.10 12.34 9.82
CA GLY A 156 25.10 13.29 10.30
C GLY A 156 24.43 14.42 11.06
N ASP A 157 25.00 14.85 12.18
CA ASP A 157 24.50 15.95 13.02
C ASP A 157 23.01 15.83 13.41
N GLY A 158 22.50 14.60 13.54
CA GLY A 158 21.09 14.34 13.86
C GLY A 158 20.13 14.50 12.67
N VAL A 159 20.64 14.67 11.46
CA VAL A 159 19.88 14.79 10.22
C VAL A 159 20.01 13.50 9.40
N PHE A 160 18.89 13.02 8.88
CA PHE A 160 18.85 11.91 7.92
C PHE A 160 18.74 12.46 6.51
N GLU A 161 19.71 12.12 5.68
CA GLU A 161 19.69 12.41 4.25
C GLU A 161 19.57 11.10 3.45
N VAL A 162 18.61 11.04 2.52
CA VAL A 162 18.47 9.91 1.61
C VAL A 162 19.41 10.13 0.44
N LEU A 163 20.52 9.38 0.40
CA LEU A 163 21.53 9.49 -0.65
C LEU A 163 21.07 8.82 -1.96
N SER A 164 20.41 7.68 -1.83
CA SER A 164 19.94 6.90 -2.97
C SER A 164 18.78 6.02 -2.55
N THR A 165 17.85 5.80 -3.47
CA THR A 165 16.77 4.82 -3.31
C THR A 165 16.58 4.09 -4.63
N ASN A 166 16.30 2.80 -4.53
CA ASN A 166 15.93 1.94 -5.66
C ASN A 166 15.01 0.85 -5.13
N GLY A 167 14.40 0.10 -6.02
CA GLY A 167 13.50 -0.98 -5.64
C GLY A 167 12.65 -1.44 -6.81
N ASP A 168 11.64 -2.23 -6.50
CA ASP A 168 10.63 -2.66 -7.44
C ASP A 168 9.25 -2.42 -6.81
N THR A 169 8.47 -1.56 -7.45
CA THR A 169 7.11 -1.21 -7.02
C THR A 169 6.10 -2.31 -7.25
N ARG A 170 6.54 -3.44 -7.80
CA ARG A 170 5.73 -4.60 -8.15
C ARG A 170 6.33 -5.91 -7.63
N LEU A 171 7.19 -5.85 -6.62
CA LEU A 171 7.79 -7.02 -5.99
C LEU A 171 7.50 -6.98 -4.48
N GLY A 172 6.86 -8.02 -3.98
CA GLY A 172 6.53 -8.14 -2.57
C GLY A 172 6.00 -9.52 -2.21
N GLY A 173 5.46 -9.65 -1.02
CA GLY A 173 4.84 -10.88 -0.53
C GLY A 173 3.76 -11.42 -1.46
N ASP A 174 2.93 -10.53 -2.03
CA ASP A 174 1.86 -10.89 -2.97
C ASP A 174 2.39 -11.66 -4.20
N ASP A 175 3.59 -11.30 -4.70
CA ASP A 175 4.18 -11.97 -5.86
C ASP A 175 4.70 -13.38 -5.50
N PHE A 176 5.17 -13.56 -4.25
CA PHE A 176 5.54 -14.88 -3.75
C PHE A 176 4.31 -15.76 -3.57
N ASP A 177 3.23 -15.22 -3.03
CA ASP A 177 1.95 -15.91 -2.87
C ASP A 177 1.38 -16.30 -4.24
N ASP A 178 1.40 -15.37 -5.22
CA ASP A 178 0.96 -15.66 -6.58
C ASP A 178 1.79 -16.78 -7.24
N ALA A 179 3.11 -16.78 -7.04
CA ALA A 179 3.97 -17.84 -7.56
C ALA A 179 3.60 -19.23 -6.98
N ILE A 180 3.26 -19.28 -5.69
CA ILE A 180 2.81 -20.50 -5.03
C ILE A 180 1.42 -20.92 -5.56
N ILE A 181 0.50 -19.98 -5.70
CA ILE A 181 -0.84 -20.22 -6.25
C ILE A 181 -0.74 -20.79 -7.67
N GLN A 182 0.09 -20.19 -8.53
CA GLN A 182 0.29 -20.68 -9.91
C GLN A 182 0.88 -22.08 -9.93
N TRP A 183 1.83 -22.38 -9.07
CA TRP A 183 2.41 -23.69 -8.95
C TRP A 183 1.37 -24.73 -8.47
N MET A 184 0.61 -24.44 -7.43
CA MET A 184 -0.44 -25.32 -6.90
C MET A 184 -1.54 -25.58 -7.94
N ALA A 185 -1.97 -24.53 -8.65
CA ALA A 185 -2.97 -24.66 -9.70
C ALA A 185 -2.47 -25.48 -10.88
N PHE A 186 -1.19 -25.38 -11.22
CA PHE A 186 -0.57 -26.20 -12.26
C PHE A 186 -0.52 -27.69 -11.86
N GLU A 187 -0.06 -28.01 -10.64
CA GLU A 187 -0.01 -29.39 -10.14
C GLU A 187 -1.42 -30.01 -10.12
N TYR A 188 -2.43 -29.25 -9.66
CA TYR A 188 -3.82 -29.73 -9.63
C TYR A 188 -4.40 -29.96 -11.04
N GLU A 189 -4.08 -29.08 -11.99
CA GLU A 189 -4.49 -29.22 -13.38
C GLU A 189 -3.88 -30.47 -14.01
N GLU A 190 -2.62 -30.81 -13.72
CA GLU A 190 -1.95 -32.03 -14.20
C GLU A 190 -2.56 -33.30 -13.60
N GLU A 191 -3.00 -33.28 -12.35
CA GLU A 191 -3.58 -34.44 -11.67
C GLU A 191 -5.07 -34.65 -12.00
N GLU A 192 -5.86 -33.56 -11.99
CA GLU A 192 -7.32 -33.63 -12.05
C GLU A 192 -7.91 -33.14 -13.39
N GLY A 193 -7.08 -32.51 -14.24
CA GLY A 193 -7.51 -31.96 -15.53
C GLY A 193 -8.37 -30.70 -15.42
N VAL A 194 -8.37 -30.02 -14.27
CA VAL A 194 -9.17 -28.82 -13.98
C VAL A 194 -8.29 -27.63 -13.64
N ASP A 195 -8.38 -26.59 -14.46
CA ASP A 195 -7.64 -25.34 -14.21
C ASP A 195 -8.38 -24.43 -13.22
N LEU A 196 -7.96 -24.45 -11.96
CA LEU A 196 -8.55 -23.65 -10.87
C LEU A 196 -8.37 -22.14 -11.07
N ARG A 197 -7.43 -21.68 -11.91
CA ARG A 197 -7.22 -20.25 -12.22
C ARG A 197 -8.39 -19.64 -12.99
N LYS A 198 -9.24 -20.46 -13.58
CA LYS A 198 -10.46 -20.03 -14.27
C LYS A 198 -11.65 -19.81 -13.33
N ASP A 199 -11.53 -20.22 -12.07
CA ASP A 199 -12.57 -20.03 -11.05
C ASP A 199 -12.13 -18.91 -10.09
N PRO A 200 -12.78 -17.71 -10.15
CA PRO A 200 -12.47 -16.60 -9.24
C PRO A 200 -12.64 -16.94 -7.75
N MET A 201 -13.53 -17.88 -7.42
CA MET A 201 -13.74 -18.32 -6.04
C MET A 201 -12.59 -19.17 -5.53
N ALA A 202 -12.03 -20.04 -6.37
CA ALA A 202 -10.86 -20.84 -6.01
C ALA A 202 -9.64 -19.94 -5.75
N CYS A 203 -9.39 -18.93 -6.59
CA CYS A 203 -8.30 -17.97 -6.39
C CYS A 203 -8.41 -17.19 -5.08
N LEU A 204 -9.63 -16.81 -4.66
CA LEU A 204 -9.85 -16.05 -3.42
C LEU A 204 -9.62 -16.87 -2.15
N LEU A 205 -9.94 -18.18 -2.16
CA LEU A 205 -9.75 -19.06 -1.02
C LEU A 205 -8.27 -19.30 -0.68
N TYR A 206 -7.38 -19.31 -1.68
CA TYR A 206 -5.96 -19.52 -1.46
C TYR A 206 -5.25 -18.30 -0.85
N THR A 207 -5.75 -17.08 -1.10
CA THR A 207 -5.15 -15.86 -0.55
C THR A 207 -5.55 -15.56 0.89
N SER A 208 -6.68 -16.10 1.38
CA SER A 208 -7.15 -15.82 2.74
C SER A 208 -6.56 -16.76 3.79
N ASP A 209 -6.20 -17.98 3.42
CA ASP A 209 -5.73 -19.01 4.36
C ASP A 209 -4.19 -19.10 4.44
N ALA A 210 -3.46 -18.48 3.52
CA ALA A 210 -1.99 -18.44 3.55
C ALA A 210 -1.43 -17.40 4.54
N ALA A 211 -2.27 -16.54 5.11
CA ALA A 211 -1.89 -15.48 6.05
C ALA A 211 -2.08 -15.85 7.54
N ASP A 212 -2.65 -17.03 7.85
CA ASP A 212 -2.80 -17.60 9.19
C ASP A 212 -1.77 -18.74 9.42
#